data_4aa3d3cd9f11c702fb587d455b3558c9
#
_entry.id   4aa3d3cd9f11c702fb587d455b3558c9
#
_cell.length_a   1.000
_cell.length_b   1.000
_cell.length_c   1.000
_cell.angle_alpha   90.00
_cell.angle_beta   90.00
_cell.angle_gamma   90.00
#
_symmetry.space_group_name_H-M   'P 1'
#
loop_
_entity.id
_entity.type
_entity.pdbx_description
1 polymer ?
#
loop_
_entity_poly.entity_id
_entity_poly.type
_entity_poly.pdbx_seq_one_letter_code
_entity_poly.pdbx_strand_id
1 'polypeptide(L)' 'VSPNQYVIAKRITMAKKLLRFSDMNLDEISEKCGFYDKSYLNKQFKNSEGQTASEFRRKWTN' A
#
# COMPACT_ATOMS: atom_id res chain seq x y z
N VAL A 1 2.91 17.88 -10.18
CA VAL A 1 2.99 16.47 -9.72
C VAL A 1 3.67 15.64 -10.80
N SER A 2 4.72 14.92 -10.43
CA SER A 2 5.42 14.10 -11.41
C SER A 2 4.57 12.88 -11.78
N PRO A 3 4.74 12.33 -13.01
CA PRO A 3 4.01 11.12 -13.38
C PRO A 3 4.21 9.97 -12.41
N ASN A 4 5.42 9.84 -11.85
CA ASN A 4 5.69 8.77 -10.89
C ASN A 4 4.86 8.93 -9.62
N GLN A 5 4.74 10.15 -9.12
CA GLN A 5 3.95 10.41 -7.92
C GLN A 5 2.48 10.09 -8.16
N TYR A 6 1.97 10.42 -9.35
CA TYR A 6 0.60 10.11 -9.70
C TYR A 6 0.35 8.59 -9.72
N VAL A 7 1.27 7.85 -10.34
CA VAL A 7 1.14 6.40 -10.40
C VAL A 7 1.22 5.79 -9.01
N ILE A 8 2.16 6.25 -8.19
CA ILE A 8 2.31 5.75 -6.84
C ILE A 8 1.05 6.05 -6.02
N ALA A 9 0.49 7.24 -6.15
CA ALA A 9 -0.73 7.60 -5.43
C ALA A 9 -1.88 6.67 -5.78
N LYS A 10 -2.04 6.33 -7.06
CA LYS A 10 -3.07 5.40 -7.49
C LYS A 10 -2.84 4.00 -6.92
N ARG A 11 -1.59 3.55 -6.94
CA ARG A 11 -1.24 2.24 -6.38
C ARG A 11 -1.49 2.19 -4.88
N ILE A 12 -1.18 3.25 -4.18
CA ILE A 12 -1.44 3.34 -2.73
C ILE A 12 -2.95 3.28 -2.46
N THR A 13 -3.76 3.97 -3.27
CA THR A 13 -5.20 3.92 -3.12
C THR A 13 -5.72 2.50 -3.25
N MET A 14 -5.22 1.75 -4.24
CA MET A 14 -5.60 0.35 -4.40
C MET A 14 -5.13 -0.50 -3.23
N ALA A 15 -3.90 -0.26 -2.76
CA ALA A 15 -3.37 -0.99 -1.62
C ALA A 15 -4.23 -0.78 -0.38
N LYS A 16 -4.71 0.43 -0.15
CA LYS A 16 -5.59 0.73 0.98
C LYS A 16 -6.86 -0.09 0.89
N LYS A 17 -7.44 -0.22 -0.29
CA LYS A 17 -8.63 -1.05 -0.47
C LYS A 17 -8.36 -2.50 -0.13
N LEU A 18 -7.26 -3.04 -0.65
CA LEU A 18 -6.92 -4.43 -0.39
C LEU A 18 -6.58 -4.68 1.07
N LEU A 19 -5.94 -3.72 1.72
CA LEU A 19 -5.63 -3.85 3.13
C LEU A 19 -6.89 -3.87 4.00
N ARG A 20 -7.90 -3.13 3.62
CA ARG A 20 -9.14 -3.03 4.39
C ARG A 20 -10.15 -4.12 4.06
N PHE A 21 -10.26 -4.50 2.80
CA PHE A 21 -11.37 -5.30 2.33
C PHE A 21 -10.98 -6.69 1.82
N SER A 22 -9.73 -7.09 1.97
CA SER A 22 -9.31 -8.42 1.57
C SER A 22 -8.38 -9.01 2.62
N ASP A 23 -8.18 -10.33 2.54
CA ASP A 23 -7.28 -11.05 3.43
C ASP A 23 -5.89 -11.25 2.82
N MET A 24 -5.62 -10.59 1.69
CA MET A 24 -4.34 -10.73 1.03
C MET A 24 -3.20 -10.26 1.92
N ASN A 25 -2.08 -10.99 1.89
CA ASN A 25 -0.92 -10.57 2.65
C ASN A 25 -0.19 -9.43 1.90
N LEU A 26 0.80 -8.83 2.56
CA LEU A 26 1.50 -7.68 1.98
C LEU A 26 2.23 -8.01 0.70
N ASP A 27 2.80 -9.21 0.59
CA ASP A 27 3.47 -9.61 -0.63
C ASP A 27 2.48 -9.67 -1.80
N GLU A 28 1.33 -10.25 -1.58
CA GLU A 28 0.29 -10.34 -2.60
C GLU A 28 -0.22 -8.95 -2.98
N ILE A 29 -0.44 -8.10 -1.99
CA ILE A 29 -0.92 -6.74 -2.25
C ILE A 29 0.10 -5.94 -3.04
N SER A 30 1.38 -6.04 -2.68
CA SER A 30 2.42 -5.32 -3.39
C SER A 30 2.49 -5.75 -4.84
N GLU A 31 2.41 -7.06 -5.09
CA GLU A 31 2.42 -7.58 -6.45
C GLU A 31 1.21 -7.11 -7.23
N LYS A 32 0.02 -7.19 -6.62
CA LYS A 32 -1.22 -6.79 -7.27
C LYS A 32 -1.24 -5.31 -7.61
N CYS A 33 -0.65 -4.49 -6.75
CA CYS A 33 -0.64 -3.04 -6.95
C CYS A 33 0.52 -2.57 -7.82
N GLY A 34 1.42 -3.47 -8.21
CA GLY A 34 2.52 -3.12 -9.08
C GLY A 34 3.74 -2.58 -8.36
N PHE A 35 3.85 -2.80 -7.06
CA PHE A 35 5.06 -2.46 -6.32
C PHE A 35 6.09 -3.58 -6.45
N TYR A 36 7.36 -3.23 -6.30
CA TYR A 36 8.44 -4.19 -6.45
C TYR A 36 8.36 -5.32 -5.41
N ASP A 37 8.18 -4.94 -4.15
CA ASP A 37 8.02 -5.91 -3.06
C ASP A 37 7.30 -5.23 -1.89
N LYS A 38 7.08 -5.99 -0.80
CA LYS A 38 6.38 -5.43 0.35
C LYS A 38 7.17 -4.34 1.05
N SER A 39 8.50 -4.42 1.02
CA SER A 39 9.33 -3.37 1.61
C SER A 39 9.13 -2.05 0.87
N TYR A 40 9.11 -2.10 -0.46
CA TYR A 40 8.86 -0.93 -1.28
C TYR A 40 7.44 -0.40 -1.04
N LEU A 41 6.47 -1.29 -0.95
CA LEU A 41 5.10 -0.91 -0.65
C LEU A 41 5.04 -0.15 0.69
N ASN A 42 5.64 -0.72 1.74
CA ASN A 42 5.64 -0.08 3.05
C ASN A 42 6.32 1.28 3.01
N LYS A 43 7.42 1.38 2.29
CA LYS A 43 8.16 2.64 2.18
C LYS A 43 7.30 3.72 1.52
N GLN A 44 6.71 3.39 0.38
CA GLN A 44 5.88 4.36 -0.34
C GLN A 44 4.60 4.66 0.42
N PHE A 45 4.03 3.66 1.07
CA PHE A 45 2.84 3.85 1.88
C PHE A 45 3.11 4.80 3.04
N LYS A 46 4.25 4.62 3.72
CA LYS A 46 4.63 5.51 4.81
C LYS A 46 4.84 6.94 4.32
N ASN A 47 5.50 7.10 3.17
CA ASN A 47 5.70 8.43 2.60
C ASN A 47 4.38 9.11 2.25
N SER A 48 3.39 8.34 1.82
CA SER A 48 2.11 8.88 1.38
C SER A 48 1.13 9.06 2.54
N GLU A 49 1.08 8.10 3.46
CA GLU A 49 0.04 8.06 4.49
C GLU A 49 0.57 8.33 5.90
N GLY A 50 1.88 8.44 6.06
CA GLY A 50 2.46 8.66 7.38
C GLY A 50 2.58 7.41 8.24
N GLN A 51 2.21 6.25 7.71
CA GLN A 51 2.32 4.97 8.42
C GLN A 51 2.54 3.87 7.40
N THR A 52 3.09 2.74 7.85
CA THR A 52 3.32 1.61 6.94
C THR A 52 2.01 0.93 6.60
N ALA A 53 2.05 0.09 5.55
CA ALA A 53 0.87 -0.68 5.18
C ALA A 53 0.45 -1.63 6.31
N SER A 54 1.43 -2.21 7.02
CA SER A 54 1.14 -3.08 8.16
C SER A 54 0.42 -2.33 9.26
N GLU A 55 0.90 -1.13 9.58
CA GLU A 55 0.26 -0.29 10.61
C GLU A 55 -1.15 0.11 10.19
N PHE A 56 -1.32 0.46 8.92
CA PHE A 56 -2.63 0.82 8.39
C PHE A 56 -3.62 -0.34 8.55
N ARG A 57 -3.20 -1.56 8.18
CA ARG A 57 -4.07 -2.73 8.29
C ARG A 57 -4.44 -3.00 9.74
N ARG A 58 -3.46 -2.91 10.64
CA ARG A 58 -3.71 -3.13 12.06
C ARG A 58 -4.75 -2.15 12.61
N LYS A 59 -4.72 -0.93 12.11
CA LYS A 59 -5.67 0.10 12.55
C LYS A 59 -7.10 -0.24 12.15
N TRP A 60 -7.28 -0.89 10.99
CA TRP A 60 -8.60 -1.19 10.45
C TRP A 60 -9.08 -2.60 10.75
N THR A 61 -8.21 -3.49 11.21
CA THR A 61 -8.59 -4.84 11.60
C THR A 61 -8.47 -4.97 13.11
N ASN A 62 -9.48 -5.51 13.71
CA ASN A 62 -9.48 -5.75 15.16
C ASN A 62 -8.92 -7.12 15.46
#